data_07bc522fc11fb1171ba614eba895b8eb
#
_entry.id   07bc522fc11fb1171ba614eba895b8eb
#
_cell.length_a   1.000
_cell.length_b   1.000
_cell.length_c   1.000
_cell.angle_alpha   90.00
_cell.angle_beta   90.00
_cell.angle_gamma   90.00
#
_symmetry.space_group_name_H-M   'P 1'
#
loop_
_entity.id
_entity.type
_entity.pdbx_description
1 polymer ?
#
loop_
_entity_poly.entity_id
_entity_poly.type
_entity_poly.pdbx_seq_one_letter_code
_entity_poly.pdbx_strand_id
1 'polypeptide(L)'
;MNRRQTSNLVRVGILALPLSGLLTLWGLLGRYTAPNPRVDFESAAQVASSTSFGVSQFVGNIVGLALLILGIFALTAYLANTRARSLAVAAMILSILSIALVLPALGVTTYALPALGHAYLNGQEDAKVIADALFGNPLRNVIYIPVFALYASGFILFGVAIWRSGVLRKGAALSLGIHAPLVSSFIKPQPNLLVVLGALLFILGGVFITLDVFRGPPARRRR
;
A
#
# COMPACT_ATOMS: atom_id res chain seq x y z
N MET A 1 -10.75 30.28 18.19
CA MET A 1 -9.92 29.07 17.99
C MET A 1 -8.80 29.44 17.02
N ASN A 2 -7.60 29.67 17.54
CA ASN A 2 -6.44 30.07 16.72
C ASN A 2 -6.18 28.96 15.66
N ARG A 3 -6.17 29.33 14.38
CA ARG A 3 -5.76 28.45 13.27
C ARG A 3 -4.29 28.10 13.51
N ARG A 4 -4.01 26.98 14.18
CA ARG A 4 -2.65 26.46 14.24
C ARG A 4 -2.25 26.16 12.80
N GLN A 5 -1.22 26.88 12.35
CA GLN A 5 -0.58 26.59 11.07
C GLN A 5 -0.22 25.10 11.08
N THR A 6 -0.63 24.37 10.03
CA THR A 6 -0.20 22.99 9.83
C THR A 6 1.33 22.98 9.81
N SER A 7 1.96 22.20 10.69
CA SER A 7 3.42 22.17 10.76
C SER A 7 4.02 21.75 9.40
N ASN A 8 5.18 22.26 9.06
CA ASN A 8 5.87 21.87 7.83
C ASN A 8 6.12 20.36 7.77
N LEU A 9 6.36 19.71 8.92
CA LEU A 9 6.52 18.26 9.01
C LEU A 9 5.27 17.50 8.54
N VAL A 10 4.08 17.95 8.94
CA VAL A 10 2.83 17.33 8.48
C VAL A 10 2.65 17.53 6.98
N ARG A 11 2.97 18.71 6.44
CA ARG A 11 2.89 18.98 5.00
C ARG A 11 3.82 18.07 4.20
N VAL A 12 5.08 17.99 4.62
CA VAL A 12 6.07 17.10 3.97
C VAL A 12 5.64 15.63 4.09
N GLY A 13 5.19 15.20 5.28
CA GLY A 13 4.71 13.83 5.50
C GLY A 13 3.51 13.47 4.63
N ILE A 14 2.61 14.40 4.33
CA ILE A 14 1.46 14.16 3.45
C ILE A 14 1.90 13.85 1.99
N LEU A 15 3.00 14.41 1.51
CA LEU A 15 3.56 14.08 0.19
C LEU A 15 3.93 12.60 0.07
N ALA A 16 4.21 11.95 1.19
CA ALA A 16 4.50 10.51 1.20
C ALA A 16 3.31 9.66 0.72
N LEU A 17 2.05 10.14 0.83
CA LEU A 17 0.89 9.38 0.35
C LEU A 17 0.90 9.17 -1.17
N PRO A 18 0.88 10.20 -2.02
CA PRO A 18 0.90 9.97 -3.46
C PRO A 18 2.20 9.32 -3.93
N LEU A 19 3.34 9.64 -3.29
CA LEU A 19 4.63 9.06 -3.64
C LEU A 19 4.66 7.55 -3.32
N SER A 20 4.17 7.13 -2.15
CA SER A 20 4.04 5.71 -1.83
C SER A 20 3.16 4.98 -2.83
N GLY A 21 2.04 5.59 -3.25
CA GLY A 21 1.16 5.02 -4.27
C GLY A 21 1.85 4.82 -5.61
N LEU A 22 2.64 5.79 -6.06
CA LEU A 22 3.42 5.69 -7.32
C LEU A 22 4.47 4.57 -7.24
N LEU A 23 5.22 4.50 -6.14
CA LEU A 23 6.22 3.44 -5.95
C LEU A 23 5.57 2.06 -5.86
N THR A 24 4.48 1.92 -5.11
CA THR A 24 3.75 0.67 -5.00
C THR A 24 3.17 0.24 -6.34
N LEU A 25 2.63 1.17 -7.14
CA LEU A 25 2.16 0.87 -8.49
C LEU A 25 3.31 0.37 -9.39
N TRP A 26 4.47 1.00 -9.32
CA TRP A 26 5.65 0.54 -10.06
C TRP A 26 6.08 -0.87 -9.66
N GLY A 27 6.18 -1.16 -8.36
CA GLY A 27 6.47 -2.51 -7.87
C GLY A 27 5.42 -3.55 -8.31
N LEU A 28 4.14 -3.16 -8.30
CA LEU A 28 3.03 -3.99 -8.77
C LEU A 28 3.16 -4.31 -10.27
N LEU A 29 3.45 -3.30 -11.10
CA LEU A 29 3.66 -3.49 -12.54
C LEU A 29 4.86 -4.40 -12.82
N GLY A 30 5.98 -4.21 -12.11
CA GLY A 30 7.14 -5.10 -12.19
C GLY A 30 6.79 -6.55 -11.81
N ARG A 31 5.90 -6.75 -10.84
CA ARG A 31 5.43 -8.08 -10.45
C ARG A 31 4.54 -8.75 -11.51
N TYR A 32 3.75 -7.98 -12.25
CA TYR A 32 2.89 -8.53 -13.32
C TYR A 32 3.68 -9.06 -14.51
N THR A 33 4.95 -8.70 -14.66
CA THR A 33 5.82 -9.27 -15.68
C THR A 33 6.30 -10.68 -15.34
N ALA A 34 6.25 -11.07 -14.05
CA ALA A 34 6.65 -12.39 -13.59
C ALA A 34 5.44 -13.34 -13.54
N PRO A 35 5.52 -14.52 -14.14
CA PRO A 35 4.52 -15.57 -13.98
C PRO A 35 4.32 -15.95 -12.51
N ASN A 36 3.19 -16.59 -12.22
CA ASN A 36 2.96 -17.11 -10.89
C ASN A 36 3.95 -18.27 -10.60
N PRO A 37 4.85 -18.14 -9.61
CA PRO A 37 5.87 -19.16 -9.34
C PRO A 37 5.31 -20.53 -8.93
N ARG A 38 4.02 -20.62 -8.60
CA ARG A 38 3.33 -21.90 -8.32
C ARG A 38 2.90 -22.63 -9.60
N VAL A 39 2.73 -21.91 -10.70
CA VAL A 39 2.25 -22.46 -11.96
C VAL A 39 3.43 -22.72 -12.89
N ASP A 40 4.34 -21.77 -12.97
CA ASP A 40 5.52 -21.81 -13.82
C ASP A 40 6.70 -21.18 -13.07
N PHE A 41 7.42 -22.03 -12.33
CA PHE A 41 8.57 -21.58 -11.53
C PHE A 41 9.76 -21.20 -12.41
N GLU A 42 9.97 -21.89 -13.53
CA GLU A 42 11.10 -21.61 -14.43
C GLU A 42 11.01 -20.21 -15.02
N SER A 43 9.88 -19.88 -15.64
CA SER A 43 9.66 -18.53 -16.17
C SER A 43 9.65 -17.47 -15.07
N ALA A 44 9.10 -17.79 -13.89
CA ALA A 44 9.15 -16.88 -12.74
C ALA A 44 10.58 -16.65 -12.27
N ALA A 45 11.42 -17.68 -12.24
CA ALA A 45 12.82 -17.62 -11.88
C ALA A 45 13.63 -16.73 -12.85
N GLN A 46 13.40 -16.88 -14.16
CA GLN A 46 14.06 -16.04 -15.17
C GLN A 46 13.76 -14.55 -14.96
N VAL A 47 12.49 -14.19 -14.75
CA VAL A 47 12.10 -12.79 -14.52
C VAL A 47 12.60 -12.30 -13.16
N ALA A 48 12.42 -13.08 -12.09
CA ALA A 48 12.78 -12.70 -10.74
C ALA A 48 14.28 -12.51 -10.53
N SER A 49 15.12 -13.25 -11.29
CA SER A 49 16.57 -13.12 -11.26
C SER A 49 17.10 -11.83 -11.91
N SER A 50 16.22 -11.07 -12.59
CA SER A 50 16.64 -9.80 -13.17
C SER A 50 16.80 -8.70 -12.11
N THR A 51 17.85 -7.88 -12.26
CA THR A 51 18.06 -6.71 -11.39
C THR A 51 16.88 -5.75 -11.39
N SER A 52 16.23 -5.57 -12.55
CA SER A 52 15.07 -4.69 -12.69
C SER A 52 13.89 -5.16 -11.83
N PHE A 53 13.63 -6.46 -11.78
CA PHE A 53 12.61 -7.04 -10.90
C PHE A 53 12.97 -6.79 -9.43
N GLY A 54 14.19 -7.13 -9.00
CA GLY A 54 14.64 -6.92 -7.61
C GLY A 54 14.50 -5.47 -7.17
N VAL A 55 14.95 -4.52 -7.99
CA VAL A 55 14.82 -3.08 -7.71
C VAL A 55 13.35 -2.67 -7.63
N SER A 56 12.51 -3.09 -8.56
CA SER A 56 11.09 -2.73 -8.56
C SER A 56 10.36 -3.26 -7.32
N GLN A 57 10.66 -4.49 -6.88
CA GLN A 57 10.08 -5.07 -5.68
C GLN A 57 10.59 -4.40 -4.40
N PHE A 58 11.89 -4.11 -4.30
CA PHE A 58 12.43 -3.40 -3.14
C PHE A 58 11.84 -1.99 -3.02
N VAL A 59 11.91 -1.21 -4.08
CA VAL A 59 11.43 0.18 -4.06
C VAL A 59 9.91 0.23 -3.93
N GLY A 60 9.18 -0.60 -4.67
CA GLY A 60 7.72 -0.62 -4.65
C GLY A 60 7.15 -1.15 -3.32
N ASN A 61 7.63 -2.31 -2.86
CA ASN A 61 7.06 -2.95 -1.67
C ASN A 61 7.64 -2.40 -0.37
N ILE A 62 8.98 -2.25 -0.27
CA ILE A 62 9.61 -1.89 1.01
C ILE A 62 9.61 -0.37 1.18
N VAL A 63 10.21 0.37 0.24
CA VAL A 63 10.28 1.83 0.34
C VAL A 63 8.89 2.44 0.20
N GLY A 64 8.04 1.93 -0.72
CA GLY A 64 6.67 2.40 -0.90
C GLY A 64 5.84 2.26 0.38
N LEU A 65 5.91 1.11 1.07
CA LEU A 65 5.18 0.92 2.34
C LEU A 65 5.77 1.71 3.50
N ALA A 66 7.08 1.90 3.56
CA ALA A 66 7.69 2.79 4.55
C ALA A 66 7.18 4.24 4.40
N LEU A 67 7.11 4.74 3.17
CA LEU A 67 6.52 6.05 2.87
C LEU A 67 5.02 6.08 3.20
N LEU A 68 4.29 4.99 2.94
CA LEU A 68 2.88 4.88 3.30
C LEU A 68 2.67 5.06 4.80
N ILE A 69 3.49 4.43 5.64
CA ILE A 69 3.44 4.59 7.10
C ILE A 69 3.64 6.06 7.48
N LEU A 70 4.64 6.73 6.90
CA LEU A 70 4.86 8.17 7.15
C LEU A 70 3.66 9.02 6.74
N GLY A 71 3.07 8.73 5.57
CA GLY A 71 1.87 9.40 5.08
C GLY A 71 0.65 9.20 5.98
N ILE A 72 0.46 7.98 6.49
CA ILE A 72 -0.60 7.63 7.45
C ILE A 72 -0.45 8.44 8.75
N PHE A 73 0.76 8.51 9.31
CA PHE A 73 1.01 9.35 10.50
C PHE A 73 0.71 10.83 10.24
N ALA A 74 1.17 11.36 9.11
CA ALA A 74 0.94 12.76 8.74
C ALA A 74 -0.55 13.06 8.54
N LEU A 75 -1.30 12.18 7.88
CA LEU A 75 -2.75 12.32 7.69
C LEU A 75 -3.48 12.26 9.03
N THR A 76 -3.10 11.35 9.91
CA THR A 76 -3.68 11.26 11.26
C THR A 76 -3.40 12.51 12.07
N ALA A 77 -2.17 13.02 12.04
CA ALA A 77 -1.80 14.26 12.71
C ALA A 77 -2.57 15.48 12.15
N TYR A 78 -2.81 15.52 10.84
CA TYR A 78 -3.63 16.55 10.22
C TYR A 78 -5.09 16.49 10.69
N LEU A 79 -5.66 15.29 10.81
CA LEU A 79 -7.04 15.07 11.25
C LEU A 79 -7.21 15.14 12.77
N ALA A 80 -6.13 15.11 13.55
CA ALA A 80 -6.15 15.09 15.01
C ALA A 80 -6.85 16.32 15.65
N ASN A 81 -6.89 17.44 14.93
CA ASN A 81 -7.56 18.67 15.39
C ASN A 81 -8.99 18.81 14.86
N THR A 82 -9.58 17.72 14.32
CA THR A 82 -10.95 17.70 13.81
C THR A 82 -11.85 16.83 14.68
N ARG A 83 -13.16 16.91 14.43
CA ARG A 83 -14.15 16.02 15.07
C ARG A 83 -13.98 14.54 14.68
N ALA A 84 -13.14 14.24 13.71
CA ALA A 84 -12.87 12.88 13.22
C ALA A 84 -11.61 12.25 13.84
N ARG A 85 -11.02 12.85 14.90
CA ARG A 85 -9.76 12.40 15.53
C ARG A 85 -9.78 10.91 15.89
N SER A 86 -10.80 10.46 16.60
CA SER A 86 -10.88 9.06 17.06
C SER A 86 -10.94 8.07 15.89
N LEU A 87 -11.69 8.40 14.83
CA LEU A 87 -11.74 7.60 13.61
C LEU A 87 -10.39 7.57 12.90
N ALA A 88 -9.70 8.70 12.80
CA ALA A 88 -8.38 8.77 12.18
C ALA A 88 -7.33 7.96 12.94
N VAL A 89 -7.36 7.96 14.29
CA VAL A 89 -6.48 7.12 15.11
C VAL A 89 -6.79 5.64 14.93
N ALA A 90 -8.06 5.24 14.96
CA ALA A 90 -8.45 3.85 14.71
C ALA A 90 -8.03 3.39 13.32
N ALA A 91 -8.25 4.22 12.29
CA ALA A 91 -7.81 3.96 10.92
C ALA A 91 -6.30 3.78 10.82
N MET A 92 -5.52 4.63 11.49
CA MET A 92 -4.06 4.54 11.57
C MET A 92 -3.61 3.20 12.17
N ILE A 93 -4.17 2.81 13.31
CA ILE A 93 -3.80 1.57 14.00
C ILE A 93 -4.06 0.36 13.09
N LEU A 94 -5.26 0.26 12.49
CA LEU A 94 -5.61 -0.86 11.62
C LEU A 94 -4.72 -0.91 10.38
N SER A 95 -4.47 0.24 9.75
CA SER A 95 -3.62 0.30 8.55
C SER A 95 -2.17 -0.06 8.85
N ILE A 96 -1.58 0.46 9.94
CA ILE A 96 -0.19 0.15 10.30
C ILE A 96 -0.05 -1.31 10.71
N LEU A 97 -1.00 -1.85 11.48
CA LEU A 97 -1.00 -3.26 11.84
C LEU A 97 -1.05 -4.16 10.60
N SER A 98 -1.92 -3.84 9.64
CA SER A 98 -1.97 -4.57 8.37
C SER A 98 -0.64 -4.52 7.62
N ILE A 99 -0.02 -3.32 7.51
CA ILE A 99 1.27 -3.16 6.84
C ILE A 99 2.36 -3.97 7.54
N ALA A 100 2.42 -3.92 8.87
CA ALA A 100 3.40 -4.67 9.65
C ALA A 100 3.26 -6.18 9.44
N LEU A 101 2.03 -6.69 9.35
CA LEU A 101 1.77 -8.12 9.14
C LEU A 101 2.05 -8.58 7.70
N VAL A 102 1.95 -7.71 6.70
CA VAL A 102 2.23 -8.07 5.30
C VAL A 102 3.71 -7.97 4.94
N LEU A 103 4.49 -7.14 5.63
CA LEU A 103 5.91 -6.90 5.33
C LEU A 103 6.77 -8.17 5.26
N PRO A 104 6.67 -9.15 6.20
CA PRO A 104 7.44 -10.38 6.10
C PRO A 104 7.18 -11.15 4.80
N ALA A 105 5.93 -11.21 4.36
CA ALA A 105 5.55 -11.90 3.14
C ALA A 105 6.04 -11.18 1.88
N LEU A 106 6.08 -9.85 1.89
CA LEU A 106 6.68 -9.05 0.82
C LEU A 106 8.21 -9.20 0.82
N GLY A 107 8.83 -9.37 2.00
CA GLY A 107 10.25 -9.71 2.12
C GLY A 107 10.58 -11.03 1.41
N VAL A 108 9.77 -12.06 1.56
CA VAL A 108 9.94 -13.33 0.83
C VAL A 108 9.90 -13.10 -0.69
N THR A 109 8.96 -12.32 -1.19
CA THR A 109 8.87 -12.04 -2.63
C THR A 109 10.04 -11.17 -3.11
N THR A 110 10.51 -10.24 -2.30
CA THR A 110 11.55 -9.28 -2.66
C THR A 110 12.95 -9.88 -2.63
N TYR A 111 13.22 -10.78 -1.68
CA TYR A 111 14.57 -11.32 -1.46
C TYR A 111 14.69 -12.82 -1.75
N ALA A 112 13.73 -13.63 -1.28
CA ALA A 112 13.84 -15.08 -1.43
C ALA A 112 13.55 -15.53 -2.87
N LEU A 113 12.55 -14.95 -3.54
CA LEU A 113 12.22 -15.35 -4.91
C LEU A 113 13.36 -15.11 -5.89
N PRO A 114 14.04 -13.94 -5.92
CA PRO A 114 15.23 -13.76 -6.75
C PRO A 114 16.38 -14.74 -6.42
N ALA A 115 16.65 -14.95 -5.13
CA ALA A 115 17.72 -15.86 -4.70
C ALA A 115 17.45 -17.30 -5.14
N LEU A 116 16.21 -17.79 -4.94
CA LEU A 116 15.78 -19.12 -5.37
C LEU A 116 15.78 -19.24 -6.91
N GLY A 117 15.38 -18.18 -7.61
CA GLY A 117 15.46 -18.12 -9.07
C GLY A 117 16.88 -18.27 -9.59
N HIS A 118 17.84 -17.53 -9.02
CA HIS A 118 19.26 -17.66 -9.36
C HIS A 118 19.80 -19.08 -9.07
N ALA A 119 19.48 -19.64 -7.90
CA ALA A 119 19.90 -20.99 -7.54
C ALA A 119 19.38 -22.03 -8.52
N TYR A 120 18.10 -21.95 -8.87
CA TYR A 120 17.47 -22.87 -9.83
C TYR A 120 18.08 -22.77 -11.23
N LEU A 121 18.29 -21.56 -11.73
CA LEU A 121 18.91 -21.35 -13.05
C LEU A 121 20.38 -21.80 -13.10
N ASN A 122 21.05 -21.92 -11.96
CA ASN A 122 22.38 -22.51 -11.82
C ASN A 122 22.36 -24.04 -11.59
N GLY A 123 21.21 -24.70 -11.81
CA GLY A 123 21.10 -26.15 -11.73
C GLY A 123 20.80 -26.73 -10.34
N GLN A 124 20.48 -25.88 -9.34
CA GLN A 124 20.10 -26.34 -8.02
C GLN A 124 18.57 -26.61 -7.97
N GLU A 125 18.17 -27.82 -8.32
CA GLU A 125 16.73 -28.21 -8.40
C GLU A 125 16.00 -28.11 -7.05
N ASP A 126 16.69 -28.29 -5.94
CA ASP A 126 16.14 -28.11 -4.58
C ASP A 126 15.54 -26.71 -4.36
N ALA A 127 16.02 -25.70 -5.09
CA ALA A 127 15.46 -24.35 -5.03
C ALA A 127 13.96 -24.31 -5.39
N LYS A 128 13.52 -25.16 -6.33
CA LYS A 128 12.10 -25.30 -6.68
C LYS A 128 11.29 -25.91 -5.52
N VAL A 129 11.82 -26.94 -4.88
CA VAL A 129 11.17 -27.58 -3.73
C VAL A 129 10.96 -26.58 -2.58
N ILE A 130 11.98 -25.76 -2.31
CA ILE A 130 11.89 -24.69 -1.29
C ILE A 130 10.86 -23.63 -1.72
N ALA A 131 10.87 -23.22 -2.99
CA ALA A 131 9.89 -22.27 -3.50
C ALA A 131 8.45 -22.78 -3.38
N ASP A 132 8.21 -24.05 -3.74
CA ASP A 132 6.89 -24.67 -3.61
C ASP A 132 6.44 -24.73 -2.14
N ALA A 133 7.33 -25.01 -1.21
CA ALA A 133 7.04 -24.98 0.22
C ALA A 133 6.70 -23.57 0.73
N LEU A 134 7.43 -22.55 0.28
CA LEU A 134 7.22 -21.16 0.70
C LEU A 134 5.92 -20.56 0.10
N PHE A 135 5.75 -20.72 -1.20
CA PHE A 135 4.61 -20.14 -1.91
C PHE A 135 3.35 -21.01 -1.88
N GLY A 136 3.50 -22.32 -1.70
CA GLY A 136 2.43 -23.33 -1.59
C GLY A 136 1.77 -23.42 -0.22
N ASN A 137 2.37 -22.84 0.83
CA ASN A 137 1.91 -22.99 2.21
C ASN A 137 0.47 -22.49 2.41
N PRO A 138 -0.46 -23.34 2.89
CA PRO A 138 -1.85 -22.96 3.13
C PRO A 138 -2.01 -21.90 4.23
N LEU A 139 -1.11 -21.81 5.21
CA LEU A 139 -1.09 -20.76 6.24
C LEU A 139 -1.04 -19.35 5.64
N ARG A 140 -0.47 -19.22 4.45
CA ARG A 140 -0.44 -17.95 3.74
C ARG A 140 -1.85 -17.38 3.54
N ASN A 141 -2.80 -18.18 3.08
CA ASN A 141 -4.16 -17.69 2.84
C ASN A 141 -4.87 -17.35 4.16
N VAL A 142 -4.63 -18.14 5.21
CA VAL A 142 -5.18 -17.90 6.56
C VAL A 142 -4.68 -16.56 7.11
N ILE A 143 -3.43 -16.20 6.86
CA ILE A 143 -2.84 -14.93 7.31
C ILE A 143 -3.28 -13.75 6.42
N TYR A 144 -3.30 -13.93 5.11
CA TYR A 144 -3.61 -12.82 4.19
C TYR A 144 -5.05 -12.31 4.29
N ILE A 145 -6.04 -13.19 4.52
CA ILE A 145 -7.44 -12.77 4.64
C ILE A 145 -7.63 -11.71 5.75
N PRO A 146 -7.24 -11.96 7.02
CA PRO A 146 -7.37 -10.95 8.06
C PRO A 146 -6.49 -9.72 7.81
N VAL A 147 -5.29 -9.87 7.23
CA VAL A 147 -4.42 -8.74 6.90
C VAL A 147 -5.08 -7.80 5.90
N PHE A 148 -5.66 -8.34 4.83
CA PHE A 148 -6.36 -7.51 3.85
C PHE A 148 -7.68 -6.95 4.39
N ALA A 149 -8.36 -7.65 5.29
CA ALA A 149 -9.52 -7.12 5.99
C ALA A 149 -9.15 -5.92 6.88
N LEU A 150 -8.03 -5.99 7.62
CA LEU A 150 -7.49 -4.88 8.40
C LEU A 150 -7.12 -3.70 7.51
N TYR A 151 -6.45 -3.96 6.37
CA TYR A 151 -6.10 -2.93 5.40
C TYR A 151 -7.34 -2.22 4.88
N ALA A 152 -8.31 -2.98 4.38
CA ALA A 152 -9.55 -2.42 3.85
C ALA A 152 -10.30 -1.61 4.91
N SER A 153 -10.45 -2.16 6.12
CA SER A 153 -11.13 -1.47 7.23
C SER A 153 -10.41 -0.19 7.62
N GLY A 154 -9.09 -0.20 7.72
CA GLY A 154 -8.28 0.98 8.05
C GLY A 154 -8.48 2.11 7.05
N PHE A 155 -8.39 1.83 5.76
CA PHE A 155 -8.54 2.87 4.74
C PHE A 155 -10.00 3.30 4.50
N ILE A 156 -10.98 2.43 4.67
CA ILE A 156 -12.40 2.82 4.69
C ILE A 156 -12.65 3.79 5.86
N LEU A 157 -12.11 3.50 7.05
CA LEU A 157 -12.21 4.41 8.20
C LEU A 157 -11.51 5.75 7.95
N PHE A 158 -10.36 5.78 7.25
CA PHE A 158 -9.77 7.05 6.80
C PHE A 158 -10.70 7.80 5.85
N GLY A 159 -11.33 7.12 4.89
CA GLY A 159 -12.33 7.71 4.01
C GLY A 159 -13.46 8.36 4.82
N VAL A 160 -14.03 7.64 5.80
CA VAL A 160 -15.07 8.16 6.70
C VAL A 160 -14.56 9.32 7.54
N ALA A 161 -13.33 9.24 8.08
CA ALA A 161 -12.73 10.30 8.87
C ALA A 161 -12.54 11.58 8.05
N ILE A 162 -12.03 11.47 6.83
CA ILE A 162 -11.88 12.60 5.89
C ILE A 162 -13.25 13.21 5.60
N TRP A 163 -14.24 12.39 5.27
CA TRP A 163 -15.60 12.86 4.98
C TRP A 163 -16.21 13.62 6.15
N ARG A 164 -16.09 13.07 7.36
CA ARG A 164 -16.63 13.69 8.59
C ARG A 164 -15.84 14.89 9.06
N SER A 165 -14.56 14.98 8.73
CA SER A 165 -13.70 16.11 9.14
C SER A 165 -14.16 17.44 8.55
N GLY A 166 -14.65 17.42 7.31
CA GLY A 166 -15.05 18.59 6.54
C GLY A 166 -13.90 19.55 6.17
N VAL A 167 -12.64 19.13 6.37
CA VAL A 167 -11.44 19.96 6.08
C VAL A 167 -10.73 19.54 4.77
N LEU A 168 -11.04 18.36 4.28
CA LEU A 168 -10.55 17.80 3.01
C LEU A 168 -11.73 17.55 2.08
N ARG A 169 -11.47 17.55 0.76
CA ARG A 169 -12.51 17.30 -0.25
C ARG A 169 -13.07 15.88 -0.17
N LYS A 170 -14.34 15.73 -0.47
CA LYS A 170 -15.03 14.42 -0.46
C LYS A 170 -14.43 13.43 -1.47
N GLY A 171 -13.87 13.92 -2.59
CA GLY A 171 -13.18 13.09 -3.57
C GLY A 171 -12.00 12.33 -2.96
N ALA A 172 -11.23 12.95 -2.06
CA ALA A 172 -10.15 12.26 -1.32
C ALA A 172 -10.70 11.13 -0.43
N ALA A 173 -11.83 11.37 0.23
CA ALA A 173 -12.49 10.37 1.07
C ALA A 173 -12.93 9.14 0.27
N LEU A 174 -13.58 9.37 -0.87
CA LEU A 174 -14.05 8.30 -1.77
C LEU A 174 -12.89 7.52 -2.37
N SER A 175 -11.87 8.23 -2.90
CA SER A 175 -10.70 7.58 -3.50
C SER A 175 -9.99 6.68 -2.51
N LEU A 176 -9.75 7.16 -1.26
CA LEU A 176 -9.12 6.35 -0.21
C LEU A 176 -10.03 5.23 0.31
N GLY A 177 -11.32 5.42 0.42
CA GLY A 177 -12.25 4.38 0.87
C GLY A 177 -12.43 3.26 -0.15
N ILE A 178 -12.53 3.59 -1.44
CA ILE A 178 -12.80 2.62 -2.51
C ILE A 178 -11.53 1.86 -2.91
N HIS A 179 -10.33 2.48 -2.86
CA HIS A 179 -9.10 1.80 -3.28
C HIS A 179 -8.84 0.53 -2.47
N ALA A 180 -9.11 0.56 -1.17
CA ALA A 180 -8.71 -0.50 -0.27
C ALA A 180 -9.39 -1.85 -0.54
N PRO A 181 -10.73 -1.94 -0.74
CA PRO A 181 -11.37 -3.17 -1.20
C PRO A 181 -10.84 -3.67 -2.55
N LEU A 182 -10.51 -2.74 -3.48
CA LEU A 182 -9.95 -3.11 -4.79
C LEU A 182 -8.55 -3.72 -4.66
N VAL A 183 -7.68 -3.11 -3.86
CA VAL A 183 -6.34 -3.66 -3.58
C VAL A 183 -6.46 -4.98 -2.82
N SER A 184 -7.42 -5.12 -1.92
CA SER A 184 -7.66 -6.37 -1.17
C SER A 184 -8.10 -7.53 -2.07
N SER A 185 -8.54 -7.26 -3.31
CA SER A 185 -8.82 -8.29 -4.32
C SER A 185 -7.56 -9.02 -4.83
N PHE A 186 -6.38 -8.66 -4.32
CA PHE A 186 -5.08 -9.26 -4.62
C PHE A 186 -5.00 -10.79 -4.35
N ILE A 187 -5.95 -11.33 -3.60
CA ILE A 187 -6.09 -12.77 -3.35
C ILE A 187 -6.42 -13.55 -4.63
N LYS A 188 -6.99 -12.89 -5.65
CA LYS A 188 -7.33 -13.50 -6.95
C LYS A 188 -6.10 -13.68 -7.85
N PRO A 189 -6.15 -14.59 -8.86
CA PRO A 189 -5.08 -14.75 -9.84
C PRO A 189 -4.72 -13.43 -10.53
N GLN A 190 -3.43 -13.27 -10.82
CA GLN A 190 -2.87 -12.10 -11.49
C GLN A 190 -2.78 -12.33 -13.02
N PRO A 191 -2.83 -11.29 -13.87
CA PRO A 191 -2.97 -9.87 -13.54
C PRO A 191 -4.40 -9.50 -13.11
N ASN A 192 -4.53 -8.62 -12.10
CA ASN A 192 -5.81 -8.19 -11.59
C ASN A 192 -6.00 -6.68 -11.79
N LEU A 193 -6.82 -6.31 -12.77
CA LEU A 193 -7.12 -4.93 -13.10
C LEU A 193 -7.68 -4.13 -11.90
N LEU A 194 -8.43 -4.78 -10.99
CA LEU A 194 -8.99 -4.13 -9.81
C LEU A 194 -7.89 -3.60 -8.89
N VAL A 195 -6.77 -4.32 -8.77
CA VAL A 195 -5.62 -3.90 -7.96
C VAL A 195 -4.96 -2.66 -8.56
N VAL A 196 -4.79 -2.63 -9.88
CA VAL A 196 -4.25 -1.45 -10.59
C VAL A 196 -5.18 -0.24 -10.42
N LEU A 197 -6.48 -0.42 -10.60
CA LEU A 197 -7.47 0.64 -10.36
C LEU A 197 -7.45 1.12 -8.92
N GLY A 198 -7.33 0.20 -7.96
CA GLY A 198 -7.18 0.55 -6.55
C GLY A 198 -5.92 1.39 -6.30
N ALA A 199 -4.77 1.02 -6.86
CA ALA A 199 -3.54 1.80 -6.74
C ALA A 199 -3.67 3.20 -7.35
N LEU A 200 -4.31 3.33 -8.51
CA LEU A 200 -4.57 4.63 -9.15
C LEU A 200 -5.51 5.50 -8.30
N LEU A 201 -6.55 4.91 -7.70
CA LEU A 201 -7.43 5.63 -6.78
C LEU A 201 -6.68 6.09 -5.52
N PHE A 202 -5.76 5.28 -5.00
CA PHE A 202 -4.94 5.66 -3.86
C PHE A 202 -4.05 6.87 -4.20
N ILE A 203 -3.38 6.86 -5.36
CA ILE A 203 -2.57 7.98 -5.85
C ILE A 203 -3.45 9.24 -5.96
N LEU A 204 -4.61 9.13 -6.59
CA LEU A 204 -5.55 10.24 -6.76
C LEU A 204 -6.00 10.82 -5.41
N GLY A 205 -6.36 9.95 -4.46
CA GLY A 205 -6.71 10.33 -3.10
C GLY A 205 -5.57 11.07 -2.39
N GLY A 206 -4.35 10.55 -2.48
CA GLY A 206 -3.14 11.17 -1.95
C GLY A 206 -2.86 12.55 -2.55
N VAL A 207 -3.01 12.69 -3.87
CA VAL A 207 -2.88 14.00 -4.57
C VAL A 207 -3.93 14.98 -4.08
N PHE A 208 -5.20 14.56 -3.96
CA PHE A 208 -6.26 15.42 -3.45
C PHE A 208 -6.00 15.92 -2.03
N ILE A 209 -5.54 15.03 -1.14
CA ILE A 209 -5.19 15.39 0.24
C ILE A 209 -4.03 16.40 0.23
N THR A 210 -2.99 16.11 -0.55
CA THR A 210 -1.82 16.98 -0.68
C THR A 210 -2.24 18.38 -1.12
N LEU A 211 -3.01 18.49 -2.20
CA LEU A 211 -3.48 19.77 -2.71
C LEU A 211 -4.30 20.55 -1.67
N ASP A 212 -5.17 19.90 -0.91
CA ASP A 212 -5.99 20.55 0.11
C ASP A 212 -5.15 21.03 1.30
N VAL A 213 -4.17 20.21 1.73
CA VAL A 213 -3.28 20.57 2.84
C VAL A 213 -2.37 21.77 2.48
N PHE A 214 -1.89 21.83 1.24
CA PHE A 214 -1.03 22.93 0.78
C PHE A 214 -1.82 24.22 0.50
N ARG A 215 -3.05 24.12 -0.03
CA ARG A 215 -3.91 25.29 -0.27
C ARG A 215 -4.49 25.87 1.02
N GLY A 216 -4.49 25.09 2.11
CA GLY A 216 -5.14 25.46 3.35
C GLY A 216 -6.68 25.28 3.30
N PRO A 217 -7.34 25.26 4.45
CA PRO A 217 -8.79 25.08 4.51
C PRO A 217 -9.50 26.21 3.77
N PRO A 218 -10.55 25.91 2.99
CA PRO A 218 -11.34 26.93 2.32
C PRO A 218 -11.85 27.96 3.34
N ALA A 219 -11.75 29.24 2.99
CA ALA A 219 -12.32 30.30 3.83
C ALA A 219 -13.78 29.96 4.10
N ARG A 220 -14.12 29.62 5.34
CA ARG A 220 -15.52 29.39 5.72
C ARG A 220 -16.30 30.66 5.37
N ARG A 221 -17.16 30.61 4.35
CA ARG A 221 -18.21 31.62 4.18
C ARG A 221 -18.96 31.67 5.51
N ARG A 222 -18.77 32.75 6.27
CA ARG A 222 -19.62 33.04 7.43
C ARG A 222 -21.04 33.19 6.89
N ARG A 223 -21.89 32.20 7.17
CA ARG A 223 -23.33 32.37 7.17
C ARG A 223 -23.76 32.72 8.57
#